data_2b45f211a7d2489712d98baab3b4dfdb
#
_entry.id   2b45f211a7d2489712d98baab3b4dfdb
#
_cell.length_a   1.000
_cell.length_b   1.000
_cell.length_c   1.000
_cell.angle_alpha   90.00
_cell.angle_beta   90.00
_cell.angle_gamma   90.00
#
_symmetry.space_group_name_H-M   'P 1'
#
loop_
_entity.id
_entity.type
_entity.pdbx_description
1 polymer ?
#
loop_
_entity_poly.entity_id
_entity_poly.type
_entity_poly.pdbx_seq_one_letter_code
_entity_poly.pdbx_strand_id
1 'polypeptide(L)'
;MNAAYLQLFEQIWNDASKLQEVTDEVIENITTVYNENSPDYLYFVTLYNIFNEFLEDVSEDVLPNEATGFKESKIWGMLYNFQKDAALAIINKLEKYNGCILADSVGLGKTFTALSVIKYYENRNKSVLVLCPKKLANNWNTYKYNYINNPIAADRMRYDVLFHTDLSRESGNSNGMDLDMVNWGNYDLVVIDESHNFRNGGKISGENEKENRYLKLLNKVIRKGVKTKVLMLSATPVNNRFVDLKNQIALAYEGESQLLDEKLNTHKSIDDIFKQAQTAFNTWRKWEPEARTTS
;
A
#
# COMPACT_ATOMS: atom_id res chain seq x y z
N MET A 1 -49.45 -2.66 14.42
CA MET A 1 -49.17 -1.20 14.29
C MET A 1 -50.34 -0.46 14.89
N ASN A 2 -50.10 0.50 15.80
CA ASN A 2 -51.13 1.14 16.61
C ASN A 2 -51.92 2.13 15.73
N ALA A 3 -53.26 2.01 15.67
CA ALA A 3 -54.15 2.85 14.85
C ALA A 3 -53.95 4.37 15.07
N ALA A 4 -53.54 4.76 16.29
CA ALA A 4 -53.24 6.14 16.64
C ALA A 4 -52.05 6.73 15.83
N TYR A 5 -51.02 5.92 15.49
CA TYR A 5 -49.91 6.38 14.68
C TYR A 5 -50.27 6.54 13.18
N LEU A 6 -51.16 5.69 12.68
CA LEU A 6 -51.70 5.82 11.32
C LEU A 6 -52.53 7.10 11.19
N GLN A 7 -53.40 7.40 12.15
CA GLN A 7 -54.19 8.64 12.15
C GLN A 7 -53.31 9.89 12.24
N LEU A 8 -52.26 9.86 13.08
CA LEU A 8 -51.31 10.97 13.17
C LEU A 8 -50.51 11.15 11.87
N PHE A 9 -50.12 10.05 11.25
CA PHE A 9 -49.44 10.08 9.94
C PHE A 9 -50.35 10.69 8.86
N GLU A 10 -51.60 10.25 8.76
CA GLU A 10 -52.55 10.77 7.78
C GLU A 10 -52.87 12.25 7.99
N GLN A 11 -52.95 12.70 9.25
CA GLN A 11 -53.13 14.12 9.57
C GLN A 11 -51.95 14.98 9.16
N ILE A 12 -50.72 14.48 9.31
CA ILE A 12 -49.51 15.21 8.86
C ILE A 12 -49.42 15.17 7.34
N TRP A 13 -49.66 13.99 6.74
CA TRP A 13 -49.55 13.77 5.30
C TRP A 13 -50.52 14.59 4.44
N ASN A 14 -51.70 14.85 4.97
CA ASN A 14 -52.75 15.63 4.30
C ASN A 14 -52.73 17.13 4.67
N ASP A 15 -51.77 17.58 5.48
CA ASP A 15 -51.67 18.97 5.91
C ASP A 15 -50.68 19.74 5.02
N ALA A 16 -51.19 20.41 4.00
CA ALA A 16 -50.38 21.20 3.05
C ALA A 16 -49.61 22.34 3.70
N SER A 17 -49.87 22.70 4.96
CA SER A 17 -49.12 23.70 5.70
C SER A 17 -47.83 23.12 6.36
N LYS A 18 -47.77 21.80 6.49
CA LYS A 18 -46.67 21.09 7.15
C LYS A 18 -45.79 20.30 6.18
N LEU A 19 -46.28 20.03 5.00
CA LEU A 19 -45.57 19.28 3.98
C LEU A 19 -45.41 20.13 2.69
N GLN A 20 -44.25 20.10 2.12
CA GLN A 20 -43.95 20.67 0.83
C GLN A 20 -43.80 19.52 -0.17
N GLU A 21 -44.50 19.61 -1.31
CA GLU A 21 -44.29 18.70 -2.44
C GLU A 21 -42.93 19.02 -3.09
N VAL A 22 -42.00 18.10 -3.01
CA VAL A 22 -40.62 18.24 -3.56
C VAL A 22 -40.28 17.10 -4.53
N THR A 23 -41.29 16.30 -4.91
CA THR A 23 -41.10 15.11 -5.75
C THR A 23 -40.42 15.46 -7.07
N ASP A 24 -40.92 16.51 -7.75
CA ASP A 24 -40.37 16.93 -9.05
C ASP A 24 -38.92 17.44 -8.90
N GLU A 25 -38.65 18.20 -7.85
CA GLU A 25 -37.34 18.77 -7.60
C GLU A 25 -36.31 17.65 -7.24
N VAL A 26 -36.76 16.64 -6.48
CA VAL A 26 -35.94 15.46 -6.16
C VAL A 26 -35.72 14.60 -7.39
N ILE A 27 -36.75 14.37 -8.20
CA ILE A 27 -36.65 13.59 -9.45
C ILE A 27 -35.71 14.31 -10.44
N GLU A 28 -35.85 15.63 -10.61
CA GLU A 28 -34.99 16.42 -11.46
C GLU A 28 -33.53 16.35 -11.01
N ASN A 29 -33.25 16.51 -9.73
CA ASN A 29 -31.90 16.37 -9.18
C ASN A 29 -31.35 14.97 -9.37
N ILE A 30 -32.13 13.90 -9.10
CA ILE A 30 -31.70 12.51 -9.31
C ILE A 30 -31.46 12.26 -10.80
N THR A 31 -32.34 12.76 -11.68
CA THR A 31 -32.21 12.58 -13.13
C THR A 31 -30.99 13.32 -13.67
N THR A 32 -30.71 14.52 -13.18
CA THR A 32 -29.51 15.29 -13.53
C THR A 32 -28.24 14.54 -13.10
N VAL A 33 -28.21 14.03 -11.88
CA VAL A 33 -27.10 13.20 -11.40
C VAL A 33 -26.92 11.93 -12.23
N TYR A 34 -28.02 11.29 -12.64
CA TYR A 34 -27.98 10.06 -13.44
C TYR A 34 -27.60 10.28 -14.90
N ASN A 35 -28.02 11.41 -15.49
CA ASN A 35 -27.76 11.72 -16.91
C ASN A 35 -26.38 12.35 -17.15
N GLU A 36 -25.81 13.04 -16.15
CA GLU A 36 -24.53 13.74 -16.31
C GLU A 36 -23.32 12.92 -15.87
N ASN A 37 -23.54 11.83 -15.12
CA ASN A 37 -22.43 11.08 -14.53
C ASN A 37 -22.46 9.61 -14.96
N SER A 38 -21.42 9.20 -15.69
CA SER A 38 -21.20 7.79 -15.99
C SER A 38 -21.05 6.96 -14.72
N PRO A 39 -21.36 5.65 -14.72
CA PRO A 39 -21.09 4.76 -13.60
C PRO A 39 -19.64 4.84 -13.09
N ASP A 40 -18.69 5.05 -14.00
CA ASP A 40 -17.27 5.25 -13.69
C ASP A 40 -17.02 6.52 -12.90
N TYR A 41 -17.73 7.60 -13.22
CA TYR A 41 -17.65 8.86 -12.48
C TYR A 41 -18.24 8.72 -11.07
N LEU A 42 -19.39 8.07 -10.92
CA LEU A 42 -19.99 7.80 -9.61
C LEU A 42 -19.09 6.91 -8.74
N TYR A 43 -18.48 5.91 -9.36
CA TYR A 43 -17.48 5.07 -8.71
C TYR A 43 -16.26 5.89 -8.27
N PHE A 44 -15.74 6.75 -9.16
CA PHE A 44 -14.63 7.65 -8.85
C PHE A 44 -14.99 8.60 -7.69
N VAL A 45 -16.15 9.27 -7.74
CA VAL A 45 -16.59 10.20 -6.68
C VAL A 45 -16.79 9.46 -5.35
N THR A 46 -17.33 8.25 -5.39
CA THR A 46 -17.48 7.42 -4.18
C THR A 46 -16.12 7.08 -3.58
N LEU A 47 -15.18 6.61 -4.40
CA LEU A 47 -13.81 6.36 -3.94
C LEU A 47 -13.13 7.63 -3.46
N TYR A 48 -13.29 8.75 -4.16
CA TYR A 48 -12.74 10.04 -3.75
C TYR A 48 -13.25 10.45 -2.37
N ASN A 49 -14.56 10.36 -2.11
CA ASN A 49 -15.12 10.70 -0.79
C ASN A 49 -14.69 9.75 0.32
N ILE A 50 -14.51 8.44 0.01
CA ILE A 50 -14.00 7.46 0.99
C ILE A 50 -12.53 7.73 1.33
N PHE A 51 -11.74 8.15 0.35
CA PHE A 51 -10.29 8.31 0.49
C PHE A 51 -9.83 9.77 0.60
N ASN A 52 -10.75 10.76 0.57
CA ASN A 52 -10.42 12.18 0.58
C ASN A 52 -9.64 12.59 1.84
N GLU A 53 -9.97 12.04 3.00
CA GLU A 53 -9.18 12.26 4.22
C GLU A 53 -7.71 11.84 4.07
N PHE A 54 -7.43 10.85 3.21
CA PHE A 54 -6.06 10.45 2.90
C PHE A 54 -5.39 11.35 1.84
N LEU A 55 -6.18 12.07 1.04
CA LEU A 55 -5.68 13.01 0.03
C LEU A 55 -5.36 14.38 0.66
N GLU A 56 -6.10 14.81 1.68
CA GLU A 56 -5.83 16.02 2.44
C GLU A 56 -4.50 15.95 3.22
N ASP A 57 -4.06 14.74 3.59
CA ASP A 57 -2.73 14.51 4.16
C ASP A 57 -1.57 14.68 3.13
N VAL A 58 -1.89 14.85 1.84
CA VAL A 58 -0.93 15.22 0.79
C VAL A 58 -0.85 16.75 0.72
N SER A 59 -0.36 17.38 1.77
CA SER A 59 -0.07 18.81 1.71
C SER A 59 1.08 19.06 0.73
N GLU A 60 0.98 20.09 -0.10
CA GLU A 60 2.05 20.49 -1.03
C GLU A 60 3.38 20.76 -0.31
N ASP A 61 3.33 21.10 0.98
CA ASP A 61 4.50 21.35 1.82
C ASP A 61 5.34 20.10 2.13
N VAL A 62 4.78 18.90 1.95
CA VAL A 62 5.49 17.62 2.12
C VAL A 62 5.97 17.05 0.79
N LEU A 63 5.57 17.65 -0.33
CA LEU A 63 6.01 17.23 -1.65
C LEU A 63 7.54 17.33 -1.78
N PRO A 64 8.15 16.40 -2.53
CA PRO A 64 9.59 16.44 -2.79
C PRO A 64 9.99 17.83 -3.31
N ASN A 65 10.93 18.45 -2.63
CA ASN A 65 11.46 19.75 -3.03
C ASN A 65 11.88 19.70 -4.50
N GLU A 66 11.40 20.62 -5.32
CA GLU A 66 11.71 20.72 -6.74
C GLU A 66 13.23 20.80 -7.02
N ALA A 67 14.00 21.29 -6.05
CA ALA A 67 15.46 21.34 -6.12
C ALA A 67 16.15 19.97 -6.30
N THR A 68 15.43 18.83 -6.14
CA THR A 68 16.02 17.49 -6.32
C THR A 68 16.06 17.02 -7.77
N GLY A 69 15.41 17.71 -8.71
CA GLY A 69 15.28 17.28 -10.10
C GLY A 69 14.51 15.95 -10.29
N PHE A 70 13.77 15.52 -9.29
CA PHE A 70 13.03 14.27 -9.32
C PHE A 70 11.95 14.25 -10.41
N LYS A 71 11.18 15.33 -10.53
CA LYS A 71 10.11 15.47 -11.53
C LYS A 71 10.65 15.68 -12.96
N GLU A 72 11.93 15.96 -13.11
CA GLU A 72 12.62 16.10 -14.40
C GLU A 72 13.22 14.78 -14.88
N SER A 73 13.17 13.72 -14.06
CA SER A 73 13.70 12.41 -14.41
C SER A 73 12.96 11.76 -15.57
N LYS A 74 13.68 10.93 -16.35
CA LYS A 74 13.10 10.19 -17.47
C LYS A 74 11.98 9.26 -17.00
N ILE A 75 12.19 8.57 -15.87
CA ILE A 75 11.18 7.70 -15.29
C ILE A 75 9.89 8.46 -14.96
N TRP A 76 9.98 9.64 -14.36
CA TRP A 76 8.83 10.46 -14.05
C TRP A 76 8.03 10.86 -15.30
N GLY A 77 8.73 11.23 -16.37
CA GLY A 77 8.11 11.56 -17.66
C GLY A 77 7.37 10.40 -18.33
N MET A 78 7.74 9.15 -17.98
CA MET A 78 7.11 7.94 -18.53
C MET A 78 5.87 7.49 -17.75
N LEU A 79 5.65 8.00 -16.53
CA LEU A 79 4.53 7.61 -15.69
C LEU A 79 3.20 8.19 -16.20
N TYR A 80 2.15 7.40 -16.12
CA TYR A 80 0.77 7.88 -16.19
C TYR A 80 0.41 8.71 -14.95
N ASN A 81 -0.62 9.56 -15.05
CA ASN A 81 -1.00 10.44 -13.95
C ASN A 81 -1.29 9.68 -12.65
N PHE A 82 -2.06 8.60 -12.71
CA PHE A 82 -2.34 7.78 -11.52
C PHE A 82 -1.07 7.19 -10.87
N GLN A 83 -0.04 6.86 -11.67
CA GLN A 83 1.25 6.39 -11.16
C GLN A 83 2.05 7.52 -10.51
N LYS A 84 1.96 8.74 -11.05
CA LYS A 84 2.58 9.93 -10.45
C LYS A 84 1.95 10.23 -9.08
N ASP A 85 0.62 10.22 -9.01
CA ASP A 85 -0.11 10.41 -7.75
C ASP A 85 0.23 9.32 -6.73
N ALA A 86 0.27 8.06 -7.19
CA ALA A 86 0.69 6.93 -6.35
C ALA A 86 2.13 7.09 -5.84
N ALA A 87 3.06 7.52 -6.68
CA ALA A 87 4.46 7.73 -6.28
C ALA A 87 4.59 8.82 -5.21
N LEU A 88 3.89 9.95 -5.36
CA LEU A 88 3.87 11.02 -4.36
C LEU A 88 3.24 10.55 -3.04
N ALA A 89 2.11 9.87 -3.10
CA ALA A 89 1.46 9.30 -1.93
C ALA A 89 2.35 8.27 -1.21
N ILE A 90 3.08 7.43 -1.96
CA ILE A 90 4.04 6.48 -1.39
C ILE A 90 5.17 7.22 -0.68
N ILE A 91 5.77 8.24 -1.31
CA ILE A 91 6.85 9.01 -0.69
C ILE A 91 6.37 9.63 0.63
N ASN A 92 5.21 10.28 0.64
CA ASN A 92 4.65 10.86 1.86
C ASN A 92 4.42 9.81 2.96
N LYS A 93 3.87 8.65 2.60
CA LYS A 93 3.68 7.55 3.56
C LYS A 93 5.01 6.99 4.08
N LEU A 94 6.02 6.87 3.24
CA LEU A 94 7.34 6.44 3.66
C LEU A 94 8.00 7.45 4.60
N GLU A 95 7.83 8.76 4.36
CA GLU A 95 8.35 9.80 5.27
C GLU A 95 7.59 9.83 6.60
N LYS A 96 6.26 9.69 6.57
CA LYS A 96 5.42 9.78 7.78
C LYS A 96 5.45 8.48 8.61
N TYR A 97 5.39 7.31 7.94
CA TYR A 97 5.15 6.01 8.58
C TYR A 97 6.28 4.99 8.42
N ASN A 98 7.39 5.33 7.76
CA ASN A 98 8.51 4.44 7.41
C ASN A 98 8.13 3.23 6.55
N GLY A 99 6.89 3.10 6.12
CA GLY A 99 6.47 1.97 5.28
C GLY A 99 5.20 2.26 4.49
N CYS A 100 5.10 1.57 3.34
CA CYS A 100 3.94 1.64 2.46
C CYS A 100 3.79 0.32 1.69
N ILE A 101 2.54 -0.07 1.42
CA ILE A 101 2.21 -1.18 0.52
C ILE A 101 1.55 -0.62 -0.73
N LEU A 102 2.13 -0.88 -1.90
CA LEU A 102 1.50 -0.64 -3.20
C LEU A 102 0.80 -1.93 -3.64
N ALA A 103 -0.54 -1.92 -3.53
CA ALA A 103 -1.39 -3.10 -3.72
C ALA A 103 -2.11 -3.11 -5.08
N ASP A 104 -1.58 -2.44 -6.08
CA ASP A 104 -2.15 -2.39 -7.42
C ASP A 104 -2.24 -3.77 -8.08
N SER A 105 -3.24 -3.94 -8.94
CA SER A 105 -3.40 -5.16 -9.74
C SER A 105 -2.18 -5.46 -10.62
N VAL A 106 -2.08 -6.71 -11.05
CA VAL A 106 -1.03 -7.13 -11.99
C VAL A 106 -1.17 -6.33 -13.30
N GLY A 107 -0.05 -5.88 -13.86
CA GLY A 107 -0.03 -5.14 -15.13
C GLY A 107 -0.17 -3.63 -15.02
N LEU A 108 -0.52 -3.05 -13.86
CA LEU A 108 -0.62 -1.60 -13.68
C LEU A 108 0.74 -0.88 -13.52
N GLY A 109 1.84 -1.57 -13.74
CA GLY A 109 3.16 -0.96 -13.76
C GLY A 109 3.74 -0.60 -12.40
N LYS A 110 3.45 -1.38 -11.35
CA LYS A 110 4.03 -1.18 -9.99
C LYS A 110 5.54 -0.95 -10.00
N THR A 111 6.26 -1.65 -10.88
CA THR A 111 7.71 -1.48 -11.02
C THR A 111 8.08 -0.06 -11.42
N PHE A 112 7.36 0.56 -12.38
CA PHE A 112 7.62 1.93 -12.80
C PHE A 112 7.32 2.94 -11.69
N THR A 113 6.21 2.77 -10.98
CA THR A 113 5.89 3.58 -9.80
C THR A 113 6.99 3.46 -8.75
N ALA A 114 7.44 2.24 -8.44
CA ALA A 114 8.52 2.01 -7.48
C ALA A 114 9.86 2.59 -7.96
N LEU A 115 10.21 2.49 -9.26
CA LEU A 115 11.42 3.10 -9.82
C LEU A 115 11.43 4.62 -9.64
N SER A 116 10.29 5.27 -9.77
CA SER A 116 10.20 6.72 -9.53
C SER A 116 10.42 7.07 -8.05
N VAL A 117 9.89 6.27 -7.13
CA VAL A 117 10.17 6.40 -5.69
C VAL A 117 11.66 6.17 -5.40
N ILE A 118 12.26 5.12 -5.98
CA ILE A 118 13.71 4.86 -5.87
C ILE A 118 14.50 6.09 -6.34
N LYS A 119 14.14 6.65 -7.49
CA LYS A 119 14.81 7.85 -8.04
C LYS A 119 14.75 9.05 -7.09
N TYR A 120 13.62 9.26 -6.41
CA TYR A 120 13.50 10.30 -5.40
C TYR A 120 14.51 10.12 -4.26
N TYR A 121 14.69 8.89 -3.75
CA TYR A 121 15.65 8.60 -2.69
C TYR A 121 17.10 8.68 -3.17
N GLU A 122 17.40 8.18 -4.37
CA GLU A 122 18.73 8.27 -4.95
C GLU A 122 19.20 9.71 -5.19
N ASN A 123 18.29 10.60 -5.63
CA ASN A 123 18.59 12.02 -5.79
C ASN A 123 18.92 12.71 -4.45
N ARG A 124 18.56 12.08 -3.34
CA ARG A 124 18.93 12.49 -1.97
C ARG A 124 20.13 11.75 -1.41
N ASN A 125 20.89 11.06 -2.26
CA ASN A 125 22.03 10.22 -1.90
C ASN A 125 21.68 9.13 -0.89
N LYS A 126 20.45 8.57 -0.99
CA LYS A 126 20.00 7.46 -0.18
C LYS A 126 20.30 6.12 -0.85
N SER A 127 20.75 5.15 -0.06
CA SER A 127 21.04 3.80 -0.51
C SER A 127 19.75 2.99 -0.61
N VAL A 128 19.53 2.32 -1.74
CA VAL A 128 18.30 1.58 -2.00
C VAL A 128 18.61 0.12 -2.33
N LEU A 129 17.92 -0.79 -1.64
CA LEU A 129 17.92 -2.23 -1.90
C LEU A 129 16.57 -2.66 -2.48
N VAL A 130 16.60 -3.39 -3.58
CA VAL A 130 15.44 -4.12 -4.10
C VAL A 130 15.58 -5.60 -3.76
N LEU A 131 14.61 -6.13 -3.06
CA LEU A 131 14.48 -7.56 -2.77
C LEU A 131 13.36 -8.15 -3.64
N CYS A 132 13.68 -9.05 -4.53
CA CYS A 132 12.71 -9.67 -5.44
C CYS A 132 12.89 -11.19 -5.54
N PRO A 133 11.88 -11.93 -6.06
CA PRO A 133 12.07 -13.30 -6.50
C PRO A 133 13.11 -13.38 -7.63
N LYS A 134 13.98 -14.38 -7.61
CA LYS A 134 15.05 -14.53 -8.61
C LYS A 134 14.54 -14.46 -10.07
N LYS A 135 13.34 -14.96 -10.34
CA LYS A 135 12.70 -14.92 -11.67
C LYS A 135 12.41 -13.50 -12.17
N LEU A 136 12.32 -12.52 -11.27
CA LEU A 136 12.06 -11.10 -11.58
C LEU A 136 13.33 -10.26 -11.63
N ALA A 137 14.51 -10.86 -11.47
CA ALA A 137 15.79 -10.16 -11.47
C ALA A 137 15.99 -9.29 -12.73
N ASN A 138 15.68 -9.83 -13.91
CA ASN A 138 15.83 -9.11 -15.17
C ASN A 138 14.93 -7.87 -15.25
N ASN A 139 13.71 -7.94 -14.70
CA ASN A 139 12.80 -6.79 -14.67
C ASN A 139 13.40 -5.61 -13.90
N TRP A 140 14.19 -5.88 -12.86
CA TRP A 140 14.84 -4.85 -12.07
C TRP A 140 16.22 -4.47 -12.62
N ASN A 141 17.02 -5.43 -13.06
CA ASN A 141 18.35 -5.16 -13.59
C ASN A 141 18.32 -4.34 -14.89
N THR A 142 17.27 -4.46 -15.72
CA THR A 142 17.09 -3.70 -16.96
C THR A 142 17.18 -2.19 -16.75
N TYR A 143 16.74 -1.69 -15.60
CA TYR A 143 16.69 -0.24 -15.32
C TYR A 143 17.91 0.29 -14.59
N LYS A 144 18.89 -0.55 -14.28
CA LYS A 144 20.15 -0.11 -13.66
C LYS A 144 21.02 0.64 -14.69
N TYR A 145 21.83 1.58 -14.21
CA TYR A 145 22.67 2.45 -15.04
C TYR A 145 23.58 1.72 -16.04
N ASN A 146 24.00 0.52 -15.71
CA ASN A 146 24.95 -0.28 -16.49
C ASN A 146 24.30 -1.26 -17.47
N TYR A 147 22.99 -1.23 -17.64
CA TYR A 147 22.31 -2.13 -18.57
C TYR A 147 22.24 -1.54 -19.99
N ILE A 148 22.59 -2.34 -20.99
CA ILE A 148 22.79 -1.86 -22.38
C ILE A 148 21.53 -1.28 -23.01
N ASN A 149 20.36 -1.93 -22.79
CA ASN A 149 19.08 -1.53 -23.38
C ASN A 149 18.16 -0.85 -22.36
N ASN A 150 18.71 -0.05 -21.47
CA ASN A 150 17.95 0.63 -20.46
C ASN A 150 17.17 1.83 -21.02
N PRO A 151 15.81 1.82 -21.02
CA PRO A 151 15.02 2.92 -21.55
C PRO A 151 15.11 4.19 -20.70
N ILE A 152 15.56 4.08 -19.44
CA ILE A 152 15.76 5.20 -18.49
C ILE A 152 17.24 5.39 -18.14
N ALA A 153 18.15 5.05 -19.05
CA ALA A 153 19.60 5.15 -18.80
C ALA A 153 20.05 6.57 -18.36
N ALA A 154 19.35 7.62 -18.84
CA ALA A 154 19.62 9.01 -18.46
C ALA A 154 19.46 9.25 -16.94
N ASP A 155 18.61 8.49 -16.26
CA ASP A 155 18.38 8.63 -14.82
C ASP A 155 19.50 8.02 -13.97
N ARG A 156 20.39 7.21 -14.56
CA ARG A 156 21.57 6.61 -13.91
C ARG A 156 21.23 5.92 -12.58
N MET A 157 20.18 5.06 -12.59
CA MET A 157 19.71 4.34 -11.41
C MET A 157 20.79 3.40 -10.84
N ARG A 158 21.02 3.43 -9.52
CA ARG A 158 22.16 2.75 -8.86
C ARG A 158 21.76 1.78 -7.76
N TYR A 159 20.48 1.53 -7.57
CA TYR A 159 20.00 0.60 -6.53
C TYR A 159 20.58 -0.81 -6.66
N ASP A 160 20.69 -1.49 -5.54
CA ASP A 160 21.09 -2.88 -5.47
C ASP A 160 19.92 -3.82 -5.65
N VAL A 161 20.14 -4.97 -6.28
CA VAL A 161 19.11 -6.00 -6.47
C VAL A 161 19.60 -7.31 -5.90
N LEU A 162 18.92 -7.82 -4.88
CA LEU A 162 19.17 -9.12 -4.28
C LEU A 162 17.86 -9.93 -4.21
N PHE A 163 18.00 -11.21 -3.92
CA PHE A 163 16.85 -12.11 -3.93
C PHE A 163 16.33 -12.38 -2.52
N HIS A 164 15.05 -12.70 -2.39
CA HIS A 164 14.47 -13.13 -1.12
C HIS A 164 15.25 -14.28 -0.46
N THR A 165 15.83 -15.16 -1.28
CA THR A 165 16.64 -16.30 -0.82
C THR A 165 17.99 -15.89 -0.27
N ASP A 166 18.52 -14.74 -0.66
CA ASP A 166 19.84 -14.28 -0.21
C ASP A 166 19.84 -13.86 1.25
N LEU A 167 18.69 -13.47 1.79
CA LEU A 167 18.51 -13.25 3.23
C LEU A 167 18.89 -14.47 4.06
N SER A 168 18.75 -15.69 3.50
CA SER A 168 19.06 -16.95 4.19
C SER A 168 20.50 -17.45 3.94
N ARG A 169 21.26 -16.70 3.14
CA ARG A 169 22.66 -17.03 2.83
C ARG A 169 23.61 -16.18 3.65
N GLU A 170 24.70 -16.78 4.09
CA GLU A 170 25.74 -16.07 4.84
C GLU A 170 26.88 -15.66 3.93
N SER A 171 27.06 -16.31 2.77
CA SER A 171 28.20 -16.09 1.87
C SER A 171 27.88 -16.41 0.41
N GLY A 172 28.79 -16.02 -0.48
CA GLY A 172 28.79 -16.30 -1.91
C GLY A 172 28.20 -15.19 -2.76
N ASN A 173 28.30 -15.34 -4.08
CA ASN A 173 27.84 -14.34 -5.03
C ASN A 173 26.36 -14.45 -5.34
N SER A 174 25.68 -13.30 -5.45
CA SER A 174 24.32 -13.16 -5.91
C SER A 174 24.16 -11.87 -6.72
N ASN A 175 23.64 -12.00 -7.95
CA ASN A 175 23.38 -10.87 -8.85
C ASN A 175 24.58 -9.91 -9.01
N GLY A 176 25.80 -10.44 -9.05
CA GLY A 176 27.04 -9.67 -9.19
C GLY A 176 27.55 -9.05 -7.88
N MET A 177 26.93 -9.34 -6.74
CA MET A 177 27.35 -8.87 -5.42
C MET A 177 27.87 -10.04 -4.58
N ASP A 178 28.96 -9.80 -3.84
CA ASP A 178 29.44 -10.73 -2.84
C ASP A 178 28.66 -10.50 -1.53
N LEU A 179 27.91 -11.52 -1.08
CA LEU A 179 27.03 -11.42 0.08
C LEU A 179 27.80 -11.21 1.41
N ASP A 180 29.07 -11.63 1.46
CA ASP A 180 29.95 -11.39 2.62
C ASP A 180 30.27 -9.89 2.78
N MET A 181 30.24 -9.14 1.68
CA MET A 181 30.55 -7.71 1.63
C MET A 181 29.31 -6.83 1.72
N VAL A 182 28.11 -7.40 1.69
CA VAL A 182 26.86 -6.63 1.78
C VAL A 182 26.66 -6.14 3.20
N ASN A 183 26.71 -4.84 3.39
CA ASN A 183 26.27 -4.21 4.63
C ASN A 183 24.74 -4.04 4.63
N TRP A 184 24.05 -5.07 5.06
CA TRP A 184 22.58 -5.15 5.05
C TRP A 184 21.89 -4.02 5.83
N GLY A 185 22.54 -3.45 6.84
CA GLY A 185 22.03 -2.33 7.64
C GLY A 185 22.29 -0.95 7.04
N ASN A 186 22.90 -0.85 5.85
CA ASN A 186 23.27 0.44 5.26
C ASN A 186 22.28 0.94 4.20
N TYR A 187 21.10 0.36 4.11
CA TYR A 187 20.08 0.79 3.17
C TYR A 187 19.05 1.70 3.84
N ASP A 188 18.82 2.88 3.25
CA ASP A 188 17.82 3.84 3.69
C ASP A 188 16.41 3.42 3.24
N LEU A 189 16.30 2.76 2.07
CA LEU A 189 15.04 2.23 1.53
C LEU A 189 15.22 0.78 1.08
N VAL A 190 14.29 -0.06 1.48
CA VAL A 190 14.15 -1.42 0.96
C VAL A 190 12.84 -1.53 0.20
N VAL A 191 12.91 -1.90 -1.07
CA VAL A 191 11.76 -2.21 -1.93
C VAL A 191 11.60 -3.72 -2.00
N ILE A 192 10.47 -4.24 -1.56
CA ILE A 192 10.20 -5.68 -1.54
C ILE A 192 9.17 -6.00 -2.60
N ASP A 193 9.61 -6.55 -3.72
CA ASP A 193 8.71 -7.02 -4.77
C ASP A 193 8.14 -8.39 -4.40
N GLU A 194 6.86 -8.62 -4.70
CA GLU A 194 6.09 -9.80 -4.27
C GLU A 194 6.15 -9.99 -2.74
N SER A 195 5.86 -8.91 -2.01
CA SER A 195 5.97 -8.85 -0.54
C SER A 195 5.10 -9.87 0.19
N HIS A 196 4.09 -10.44 -0.47
CA HIS A 196 3.28 -11.53 0.08
C HIS A 196 4.12 -12.77 0.47
N ASN A 197 5.35 -12.90 -0.03
CA ASN A 197 6.28 -13.95 0.40
C ASN A 197 6.74 -13.78 1.87
N PHE A 198 6.53 -12.62 2.46
CA PHE A 198 6.85 -12.31 3.86
C PHE A 198 5.63 -12.30 4.79
N ARG A 199 4.45 -12.69 4.31
CA ARG A 199 3.18 -12.65 5.07
C ARG A 199 3.15 -13.56 6.30
N ASN A 200 3.93 -14.65 6.32
CA ASN A 200 3.87 -15.64 7.41
C ASN A 200 4.47 -15.15 8.73
N GLY A 201 5.15 -14.00 8.71
CA GLY A 201 5.75 -13.41 9.91
C GLY A 201 6.90 -14.22 10.49
N GLY A 202 7.28 -13.86 11.72
CA GLY A 202 8.43 -14.42 12.42
C GLY A 202 8.13 -15.62 13.32
N LYS A 203 7.13 -16.44 13.03
CA LYS A 203 6.88 -17.64 13.82
C LYS A 203 8.02 -18.63 13.67
N ILE A 204 8.74 -18.86 14.77
CA ILE A 204 9.75 -19.92 14.90
C ILE A 204 8.95 -21.22 15.13
N SER A 205 9.07 -22.15 14.22
CA SER A 205 8.44 -23.48 14.37
C SER A 205 9.52 -24.55 14.45
N GLY A 206 9.68 -25.16 15.64
CA GLY A 206 10.51 -26.32 15.90
C GLY A 206 11.81 -26.06 16.64
N GLU A 207 12.39 -27.12 17.18
CA GLU A 207 13.60 -27.14 18.02
C GLU A 207 14.91 -26.73 17.31
N ASN A 208 14.89 -26.55 15.99
CA ASN A 208 15.99 -25.98 15.21
C ASN A 208 15.60 -24.57 14.75
N GLU A 209 15.93 -23.60 15.59
CA GLU A 209 15.68 -22.16 15.42
C GLU A 209 16.50 -21.54 14.28
N LYS A 210 16.26 -21.98 13.03
CA LYS A 210 16.74 -21.21 11.88
C LYS A 210 15.80 -20.03 11.69
N GLU A 211 16.35 -18.83 11.91
CA GLU A 211 15.66 -17.58 11.56
C GLU A 211 15.05 -17.70 10.16
N ASN A 212 13.74 -17.51 10.07
CA ASN A 212 13.09 -17.48 8.77
C ASN A 212 13.45 -16.19 8.01
N ARG A 213 13.14 -16.12 6.70
CA ARG A 213 13.46 -14.95 5.87
C ARG A 213 12.86 -13.66 6.39
N TYR A 214 11.69 -13.72 7.00
CA TYR A 214 11.05 -12.56 7.61
C TYR A 214 11.88 -11.99 8.77
N LEU A 215 12.31 -12.85 9.70
CA LEU A 215 13.15 -12.43 10.82
C LEU A 215 14.52 -11.96 10.36
N LYS A 216 15.11 -12.59 9.35
CA LYS A 216 16.37 -12.14 8.77
C LYS A 216 16.24 -10.76 8.12
N LEU A 217 15.17 -10.50 7.36
CA LEU A 217 14.88 -9.18 6.84
C LEU A 217 14.72 -8.16 7.97
N LEU A 218 13.92 -8.49 8.97
CA LEU A 218 13.65 -7.63 10.10
C LEU A 218 14.95 -7.32 10.89
N ASN A 219 15.74 -8.34 11.24
CA ASN A 219 16.90 -8.19 12.12
C ASN A 219 18.14 -7.68 11.38
N LYS A 220 18.44 -8.20 10.17
CA LYS A 220 19.66 -7.84 9.42
C LYS A 220 19.54 -6.51 8.68
N VAL A 221 18.35 -6.19 8.17
CA VAL A 221 18.15 -5.04 7.28
C VAL A 221 17.46 -3.90 8.01
N ILE A 222 16.27 -4.15 8.57
CA ILE A 222 15.42 -3.08 9.08
C ILE A 222 15.91 -2.58 10.43
N ARG A 223 16.06 -3.46 11.42
CA ARG A 223 16.51 -3.09 12.79
C ARG A 223 17.94 -2.63 12.87
N LYS A 224 18.82 -3.17 12.03
CA LYS A 224 20.22 -2.71 11.94
C LYS A 224 20.38 -1.44 11.15
N GLY A 225 19.38 -1.09 10.36
CA GLY A 225 19.36 0.14 9.57
C GLY A 225 19.11 1.38 10.42
N VAL A 226 19.46 2.52 9.85
CA VAL A 226 19.16 3.82 10.47
C VAL A 226 17.80 4.29 9.93
N LYS A 227 16.71 3.85 10.57
CA LYS A 227 15.33 4.14 10.15
C LYS A 227 15.05 3.73 8.70
N THR A 228 15.43 2.51 8.35
CA THR A 228 15.21 1.95 7.02
C THR A 228 13.72 1.99 6.66
N LYS A 229 13.39 2.63 5.55
CA LYS A 229 12.03 2.68 5.03
C LYS A 229 11.72 1.43 4.22
N VAL A 230 10.46 0.99 4.23
CA VAL A 230 10.06 -0.26 3.57
C VAL A 230 8.93 -0.01 2.59
N LEU A 231 9.20 -0.14 1.30
CA LEU A 231 8.18 -0.15 0.25
C LEU A 231 7.87 -1.59 -0.17
N MET A 232 6.65 -1.99 -0.02
CA MET A 232 6.17 -3.34 -0.36
C MET A 232 5.31 -3.30 -1.61
N LEU A 233 5.60 -4.18 -2.58
CA LEU A 233 4.82 -4.32 -3.81
C LEU A 233 4.16 -5.69 -3.81
N SER A 234 2.84 -5.74 -3.94
CA SER A 234 2.11 -7.00 -4.05
C SER A 234 0.75 -6.76 -4.70
N ALA A 235 0.35 -7.61 -5.63
CA ALA A 235 -1.03 -7.61 -6.13
C ALA A 235 -2.02 -8.25 -5.14
N THR A 236 -1.52 -9.06 -4.21
CA THR A 236 -2.33 -9.82 -3.24
C THR A 236 -1.73 -9.76 -1.83
N PRO A 237 -1.75 -8.56 -1.18
CA PRO A 237 -1.14 -8.40 0.15
C PRO A 237 -1.86 -9.24 1.21
N VAL A 238 -3.15 -9.50 1.02
CA VAL A 238 -3.97 -10.39 1.84
C VAL A 238 -4.33 -11.62 1.02
N ASN A 239 -4.09 -12.81 1.55
CA ASN A 239 -4.54 -14.05 0.91
C ASN A 239 -5.79 -14.60 1.61
N ASN A 240 -5.63 -15.15 2.82
CA ASN A 240 -6.74 -15.78 3.54
C ASN A 240 -7.00 -15.16 4.92
N ARG A 241 -6.04 -14.41 5.45
CA ARG A 241 -6.11 -13.89 6.82
C ARG A 241 -5.58 -12.46 6.87
N PHE A 242 -6.23 -11.62 7.66
CA PHE A 242 -5.75 -10.26 7.91
C PHE A 242 -4.38 -10.23 8.63
N VAL A 243 -4.01 -11.30 9.32
CA VAL A 243 -2.67 -11.43 9.89
C VAL A 243 -1.56 -11.41 8.83
N ASP A 244 -1.87 -11.80 7.59
CA ASP A 244 -0.93 -11.73 6.46
C ASP A 244 -0.53 -10.27 6.17
N LEU A 245 -1.52 -9.36 6.21
CA LEU A 245 -1.30 -7.93 6.06
C LEU A 245 -0.58 -7.34 7.29
N LYS A 246 -1.02 -7.71 8.50
CA LYS A 246 -0.39 -7.27 9.74
C LYS A 246 1.11 -7.57 9.75
N ASN A 247 1.50 -8.79 9.38
CA ASN A 247 2.91 -9.19 9.35
C ASN A 247 3.73 -8.37 8.34
N GLN A 248 3.15 -8.06 7.18
CA GLN A 248 3.82 -7.20 6.20
C GLN A 248 3.96 -5.76 6.73
N ILE A 249 2.89 -5.19 7.27
CA ILE A 249 2.93 -3.85 7.85
C ILE A 249 3.93 -3.77 9.02
N ALA A 250 4.05 -4.82 9.82
CA ALA A 250 4.98 -4.85 10.95
C ALA A 250 6.45 -4.64 10.55
N LEU A 251 6.84 -4.92 9.29
CA LEU A 251 8.18 -4.61 8.79
C LEU A 251 8.48 -3.11 8.84
N ALA A 252 7.48 -2.25 8.63
CA ALA A 252 7.61 -0.80 8.68
C ALA A 252 7.84 -0.25 10.10
N TYR A 253 7.54 -1.04 11.13
CA TYR A 253 7.64 -0.66 12.55
C TYR A 253 8.64 -1.51 13.31
N GLU A 254 9.62 -2.06 12.61
CA GLU A 254 10.64 -2.89 13.21
C GLU A 254 10.10 -4.11 13.99
N GLY A 255 8.86 -4.53 13.66
CA GLY A 255 8.13 -5.60 14.34
C GLY A 255 7.45 -5.20 15.64
N GLU A 256 7.48 -3.92 16.03
CA GLU A 256 6.91 -3.39 17.27
C GLU A 256 5.56 -2.71 17.04
N SER A 257 4.46 -3.39 17.40
CA SER A 257 3.11 -2.87 17.18
C SER A 257 2.83 -1.56 17.93
N GLN A 258 3.47 -1.33 19.07
CA GLN A 258 3.32 -0.10 19.83
C GLN A 258 3.75 1.15 19.07
N LEU A 259 4.80 1.07 18.24
CA LEU A 259 5.24 2.19 17.40
C LEU A 259 4.17 2.60 16.37
N LEU A 260 3.37 1.64 15.92
CA LEU A 260 2.25 1.92 15.03
C LEU A 260 1.08 2.55 15.78
N ASP A 261 0.73 2.00 16.95
CA ASP A 261 -0.36 2.49 17.77
C ASP A 261 -0.16 3.98 18.11
N GLU A 262 1.08 4.35 18.48
CA GLU A 262 1.47 5.73 18.77
C GLU A 262 1.33 6.64 17.53
N LYS A 263 1.80 6.18 16.36
CA LYS A 263 1.76 6.98 15.12
C LYS A 263 0.36 7.17 14.56
N LEU A 264 -0.50 6.17 14.70
CA LEU A 264 -1.87 6.21 14.19
C LEU A 264 -2.86 6.80 15.20
N ASN A 265 -2.40 7.04 16.45
CA ASN A 265 -3.22 7.52 17.57
C ASN A 265 -4.51 6.69 17.72
N THR A 266 -4.38 5.37 17.60
CA THR A 266 -5.51 4.45 17.71
C THR A 266 -5.86 4.23 19.18
N HIS A 267 -7.17 4.23 19.50
CA HIS A 267 -7.64 3.93 20.87
C HIS A 267 -7.55 2.44 21.24
N LYS A 268 -7.21 1.59 20.28
CA LYS A 268 -7.06 0.13 20.42
C LYS A 268 -5.75 -0.30 19.82
N SER A 269 -5.15 -1.35 20.37
CA SER A 269 -3.94 -1.92 19.78
C SER A 269 -4.22 -2.42 18.34
N ILE A 270 -3.23 -2.29 17.48
CA ILE A 270 -3.31 -2.83 16.10
C ILE A 270 -3.61 -4.34 16.13
N ASP A 271 -3.08 -5.06 17.10
CA ASP A 271 -3.35 -6.49 17.28
C ASP A 271 -4.84 -6.77 17.51
N ASP A 272 -5.50 -5.95 18.31
CA ASP A 272 -6.92 -6.08 18.58
C ASP A 272 -7.77 -5.66 17.37
N ILE A 273 -7.37 -4.62 16.65
CA ILE A 273 -8.02 -4.19 15.42
C ILE A 273 -8.00 -5.32 14.38
N PHE A 274 -6.84 -5.94 14.14
CA PHE A 274 -6.73 -7.05 13.19
C PHE A 274 -7.49 -8.31 13.64
N LYS A 275 -7.55 -8.61 14.94
CA LYS A 275 -8.38 -9.70 15.48
C LYS A 275 -9.86 -9.43 15.27
N GLN A 276 -10.32 -8.20 15.57
CA GLN A 276 -11.72 -7.81 15.36
C GLN A 276 -12.11 -7.87 13.88
N ALA A 277 -11.26 -7.35 12.99
CA ALA A 277 -11.47 -7.41 11.54
C ALA A 277 -11.58 -8.86 11.05
N GLN A 278 -10.69 -9.76 11.52
CA GLN A 278 -10.76 -11.17 11.16
C GLN A 278 -12.05 -11.85 11.66
N THR A 279 -12.47 -11.52 12.87
CA THR A 279 -13.72 -12.06 13.45
C THR A 279 -14.95 -11.57 12.66
N ALA A 280 -15.00 -10.28 12.36
CA ALA A 280 -16.07 -9.69 11.56
C ALA A 280 -16.16 -10.33 10.16
N PHE A 281 -15.00 -10.49 9.50
CA PHE A 281 -14.94 -11.14 8.19
C PHE A 281 -15.39 -12.60 8.23
N ASN A 282 -14.99 -13.36 9.26
CA ASN A 282 -15.40 -14.75 9.42
C ASN A 282 -16.90 -14.87 9.67
N THR A 283 -17.49 -13.93 10.40
CA THR A 283 -18.93 -13.87 10.65
C THR A 283 -19.69 -13.54 9.38
N TRP A 284 -19.26 -12.51 8.63
CA TRP A 284 -19.85 -12.13 7.35
C TRP A 284 -19.81 -13.28 6.33
N ARG A 285 -18.68 -13.96 6.22
CA ARG A 285 -18.50 -15.10 5.30
C ARG A 285 -19.47 -16.26 5.58
N LYS A 286 -19.91 -16.44 6.84
CA LYS A 286 -20.88 -17.48 7.21
C LYS A 286 -22.30 -17.12 6.77
N TRP A 287 -22.63 -15.84 6.64
CA TRP A 287 -23.95 -15.37 6.25
C TRP A 287 -24.19 -15.41 4.72
N GLU A 288 -23.15 -15.37 3.91
CA GLU A 288 -23.25 -15.38 2.45
C GLU A 288 -23.93 -16.64 1.84
N PRO A 289 -23.79 -17.86 2.38
CA PRO A 289 -24.46 -19.05 1.86
C PRO A 289 -25.99 -19.05 2.03
N GLU A 290 -26.51 -18.41 3.09
CA GLU A 290 -27.96 -18.38 3.36
C GLU A 290 -28.70 -17.40 2.45
N ALA A 291 -28.03 -16.33 1.99
CA ALA A 291 -28.59 -15.36 1.04
C ALA A 291 -28.69 -15.90 -0.40
N ARG A 292 -27.91 -16.92 -0.76
CA ARG A 292 -27.93 -17.54 -2.10
C ARG A 292 -28.99 -18.62 -2.28
N THR A 293 -29.64 -19.07 -1.22
CA THR A 293 -30.67 -20.11 -1.26
C THR A 293 -32.09 -19.54 -1.29
N THR A 294 -32.29 -18.23 -1.24
CA THR A 294 -33.60 -17.57 -1.19
C THR A 294 -33.91 -16.69 -2.41
N SER A 295 -33.19 -16.84 -3.53
CA SER A 295 -33.51 -16.15 -4.79
C SER A 295 -33.74 -17.13 -5.95
#